data_e90d5e94598db4a550f19bf2716e3f45
#
_entry.id   e90d5e94598db4a550f19bf2716e3f45
#
_cell.length_a   1.000
_cell.length_b   1.000
_cell.length_c   1.000
_cell.angle_alpha   90.00
_cell.angle_beta   90.00
_cell.angle_gamma   90.00
#
_symmetry.space_group_name_H-M   'P 1'
#
loop_
_entity.id
_entity.type
_entity.pdbx_description
1 polymer ?
#
loop_
_entity_poly.entity_id
_entity_poly.type
_entity_poly.pdbx_seq_one_letter_code
_entity_poly.pdbx_strand_id
1 'polypeptide(L)'
;MIEEIKEKFYISIVTNASKKNVEDILEKFAVKNLFDLLITQEDVENPKPSAEGFLKAMNYFNISKENTIIFEDSEIGIQAADKAEVDYVRVYGYN
;
A
#
# COMPACT_ATOMS: atom_id res chain seq x y z
N MET A 1 -11.36 -14.34 -2.69
CA MET A 1 -11.77 -12.96 -2.40
C MET A 1 -10.81 -11.89 -2.97
N ILE A 2 -9.52 -11.90 -2.59
CA ILE A 2 -8.56 -10.94 -3.15
C ILE A 2 -8.45 -11.08 -4.65
N GLU A 3 -8.51 -12.30 -5.17
CA GLU A 3 -8.43 -12.53 -6.61
C GLU A 3 -9.61 -11.91 -7.35
N GLU A 4 -10.81 -11.96 -6.76
CA GLU A 4 -11.99 -11.31 -7.33
C GLU A 4 -11.86 -9.79 -7.30
N ILE A 5 -11.31 -9.25 -6.22
CA ILE A 5 -11.02 -7.83 -6.09
C ILE A 5 -9.98 -7.41 -7.13
N LYS A 6 -8.93 -8.22 -7.29
CA LYS A 6 -7.85 -7.96 -8.23
C LYS A 6 -8.34 -7.80 -9.67
N GLU A 7 -9.35 -8.53 -10.07
CA GLU A 7 -9.91 -8.42 -11.42
C GLU A 7 -10.55 -7.05 -11.69
N LYS A 8 -11.00 -6.36 -10.63
CA LYS A 8 -11.74 -5.10 -10.75
C LYS A 8 -10.94 -3.88 -10.34
N PHE A 9 -9.88 -4.06 -9.57
CA PHE A 9 -9.14 -2.97 -8.93
C PHE A 9 -7.65 -3.18 -9.08
N TYR A 10 -6.90 -2.08 -9.02
CA TYR A 10 -5.47 -2.15 -8.83
C TYR A 10 -5.20 -2.35 -7.33
N ILE A 11 -4.26 -3.20 -7.02
CA ILE A 11 -3.86 -3.48 -5.63
C ILE A 11 -2.38 -3.19 -5.49
N SER A 12 -2.02 -2.34 -4.52
CA SER A 12 -0.65 -1.95 -4.25
C SER A 12 -0.26 -2.21 -2.82
N ILE A 13 1.02 -2.44 -2.58
CA ILE A 13 1.61 -2.40 -1.26
C ILE A 13 2.47 -1.15 -1.16
N VAL A 14 2.26 -0.36 -0.10
CA VAL A 14 3.11 0.79 0.24
C VAL A 14 3.63 0.55 1.64
N THR A 15 4.93 0.37 1.79
CA THR A 15 5.54 -0.05 3.06
C THR A 15 6.87 0.66 3.30
N ASN A 16 7.24 0.80 4.58
CA ASN A 16 8.56 1.29 4.96
C ASN A 16 9.62 0.17 4.98
N ALA A 17 9.21 -1.06 4.74
CA ALA A 17 10.13 -2.19 4.69
C ALA A 17 10.96 -2.18 3.41
N SER A 18 12.09 -2.88 3.41
CA SER A 18 12.93 -3.00 2.22
C SER A 18 12.25 -3.88 1.16
N LYS A 19 12.60 -3.63 -0.09
CA LYS A 19 12.08 -4.41 -1.20
C LYS A 19 12.38 -5.90 -1.03
N LYS A 20 13.59 -6.23 -0.61
CA LYS A 20 13.99 -7.62 -0.41
C LYS A 20 13.10 -8.31 0.63
N ASN A 21 12.86 -7.65 1.77
CA ASN A 21 12.03 -8.23 2.82
C ASN A 21 10.60 -8.45 2.36
N VAL A 22 10.04 -7.49 1.63
CA VAL A 22 8.68 -7.61 1.12
C VAL A 22 8.59 -8.74 0.10
N GLU A 23 9.54 -8.80 -0.83
CA GLU A 23 9.54 -9.84 -1.85
C GLU A 23 9.67 -11.23 -1.25
N ASP A 24 10.53 -11.39 -0.23
CA ASP A 24 10.69 -12.66 0.46
C ASP A 24 9.37 -13.12 1.11
N ILE A 25 8.65 -12.19 1.72
CA ILE A 25 7.36 -12.50 2.34
C ILE A 25 6.32 -12.87 1.27
N LEU A 26 6.25 -12.12 0.20
CA LEU A 26 5.28 -12.38 -0.88
C LEU A 26 5.53 -13.72 -1.55
N GLU A 27 6.80 -14.09 -1.75
CA GLU A 27 7.16 -15.39 -2.30
C GLU A 27 6.80 -16.52 -1.34
N LYS A 28 7.09 -16.33 -0.05
CA LYS A 28 6.80 -17.34 0.97
C LYS A 28 5.31 -17.70 1.00
N PHE A 29 4.44 -16.74 0.84
CA PHE A 29 3.00 -16.95 0.85
C PHE A 29 2.40 -17.10 -0.54
N ALA A 30 3.22 -17.08 -1.60
CA ALA A 30 2.80 -17.26 -2.99
C ALA A 30 1.70 -16.27 -3.41
N VAL A 31 1.80 -15.01 -2.97
CA VAL A 31 0.80 -13.97 -3.25
C VAL A 31 1.33 -12.81 -4.07
N LYS A 32 2.55 -12.90 -4.57
CA LYS A 32 3.17 -11.81 -5.31
C LYS A 32 2.34 -11.37 -6.52
N ASN A 33 1.69 -12.31 -7.18
CA ASN A 33 0.89 -12.03 -8.38
C ASN A 33 -0.38 -11.23 -8.09
N LEU A 34 -0.77 -11.10 -6.84
CA LEU A 34 -1.99 -10.37 -6.47
C LEU A 34 -1.79 -8.86 -6.43
N PHE A 35 -0.55 -8.40 -6.50
CA PHE A 35 -0.23 -6.99 -6.36
C PHE A 35 0.28 -6.40 -7.66
N ASP A 36 -0.28 -5.26 -8.03
CA ASP A 36 0.08 -4.56 -9.27
C ASP A 36 1.27 -3.64 -9.11
N LEU A 37 1.54 -3.22 -7.89
CA LEU A 37 2.61 -2.27 -7.61
C LEU A 37 3.14 -2.48 -6.20
N LEU A 38 4.43 -2.30 -6.05
CA LEU A 38 5.14 -2.40 -4.79
C LEU A 38 5.93 -1.11 -4.58
N ILE A 39 5.57 -0.36 -3.56
CA ILE A 39 6.31 0.84 -3.14
C ILE A 39 6.99 0.51 -1.82
N THR A 40 8.30 0.48 -1.82
CA THR A 40 9.10 0.08 -0.66
C THR A 40 9.97 1.24 -0.20
N GLN A 41 10.77 1.01 0.84
CA GLN A 41 11.65 2.02 1.40
C GLN A 41 12.59 2.63 0.33
N GLU A 42 13.01 1.85 -0.66
CA GLU A 42 13.92 2.31 -1.71
C GLU A 42 13.24 3.20 -2.75
N ASP A 43 11.91 3.19 -2.79
CA ASP A 43 11.15 3.90 -3.83
C ASP A 43 10.76 5.32 -3.43
N VAL A 44 10.99 5.71 -2.18
CA VAL A 44 10.59 7.03 -1.67
C VAL A 44 11.76 7.71 -0.98
N GLU A 45 11.76 9.03 -1.01
CA GLU A 45 12.70 9.82 -0.23
C GLU A 45 12.23 9.95 1.21
N ASN A 46 10.91 10.04 1.39
CA ASN A 46 10.29 10.22 2.70
C ASN A 46 9.31 9.09 2.96
N PRO A 47 9.67 8.16 3.86
CA PRO A 47 8.76 7.05 4.21
C PRO A 47 7.57 7.54 5.04
N LYS A 48 6.61 6.64 5.27
CA LYS A 48 5.48 6.97 6.16
C LYS A 48 6.04 7.41 7.52
N PRO A 49 5.51 8.43 8.14
CA PRO A 49 4.19 9.02 7.95
C PRO A 49 4.06 10.05 6.82
N SER A 50 5.06 10.21 5.95
CA SER A 50 4.87 11.03 4.75
C SER A 50 3.84 10.42 3.82
N ALA A 51 3.12 11.25 3.09
CA ALA A 51 2.16 10.80 2.09
C ALA A 51 2.81 10.30 0.80
N GLU A 52 4.11 10.48 0.65
CA GLU A 52 4.81 10.27 -0.64
C GLU A 52 4.53 8.91 -1.26
N GLY A 53 4.60 7.82 -0.50
CA GLY A 53 4.38 6.49 -1.03
C GLY A 53 2.98 6.30 -1.59
N PHE A 54 1.96 6.76 -0.86
CA PHE A 54 0.58 6.65 -1.32
C PHE A 54 0.34 7.51 -2.57
N LEU A 55 0.90 8.72 -2.59
CA LEU A 55 0.76 9.60 -3.75
C LEU A 55 1.44 9.01 -4.99
N LYS A 56 2.59 8.38 -4.81
CA LYS A 56 3.26 7.67 -5.91
C LYS A 56 2.41 6.54 -6.47
N ALA A 57 1.79 5.76 -5.60
CA ALA A 57 0.96 4.64 -6.04
C ALA A 57 -0.25 5.14 -6.84
N MET A 58 -0.94 6.16 -6.33
CA MET A 58 -2.07 6.74 -7.02
C MET A 58 -1.67 7.33 -8.37
N ASN A 59 -0.54 8.03 -8.41
CA ASN A 59 -0.04 8.65 -9.63
C ASN A 59 0.36 7.60 -10.67
N TYR A 60 0.94 6.49 -10.23
CA TYR A 60 1.33 5.41 -11.11
C TYR A 60 0.14 4.87 -11.92
N PHE A 61 -1.00 4.72 -11.26
CA PHE A 61 -2.23 4.22 -11.90
C PHE A 61 -3.12 5.34 -12.44
N ASN A 62 -2.75 6.59 -12.21
CA ASN A 62 -3.57 7.76 -12.56
C ASN A 62 -4.97 7.67 -11.95
N ILE A 63 -5.03 7.32 -10.67
CA ILE A 63 -6.28 7.19 -9.91
C ILE A 63 -6.39 8.34 -8.92
N SER A 64 -7.56 8.95 -8.84
CA SER A 64 -7.82 10.05 -7.91
C SER A 64 -7.98 9.55 -6.48
N LYS A 65 -7.83 10.45 -5.52
CA LYS A 65 -8.01 10.11 -4.11
C LYS A 65 -9.45 9.69 -3.81
N GLU A 66 -10.42 10.19 -4.54
CA GLU A 66 -11.82 9.80 -4.39
C GLU A 66 -12.09 8.35 -4.78
N ASN A 67 -11.23 7.78 -5.61
CA ASN A 67 -11.34 6.40 -6.08
C ASN A 67 -10.31 5.47 -5.45
N THR A 68 -9.71 5.89 -4.34
CA THR A 68 -8.67 5.15 -3.65
C THR A 68 -9.09 4.89 -2.21
N ILE A 69 -8.82 3.70 -1.71
CA ILE A 69 -8.96 3.40 -0.30
C ILE A 69 -7.68 2.74 0.21
N ILE A 70 -7.28 3.11 1.41
CA ILE A 70 -6.07 2.60 2.05
C ILE A 70 -6.47 1.70 3.21
N PHE A 71 -5.84 0.53 3.30
CA PHE A 71 -5.96 -0.34 4.46
C PHE A 71 -4.65 -0.25 5.24
N GLU A 72 -4.75 0.11 6.51
CA GLU A 72 -3.54 0.39 7.30
C GLU A 72 -3.70 -0.10 8.73
N ASP A 73 -2.65 -0.71 9.28
CA ASP A 73 -2.66 -1.25 10.64
C ASP A 73 -1.82 -0.44 11.63
N SER A 74 -1.07 0.54 11.15
CA SER A 74 -0.18 1.32 12.00
C SER A 74 -0.59 2.79 12.06
N GLU A 75 -0.22 3.44 13.18
CA GLU A 75 -0.49 4.86 13.36
C GLU A 75 0.24 5.71 12.32
N ILE A 76 1.49 5.37 12.01
CA ILE A 76 2.24 6.13 11.00
C ILE A 76 1.63 5.99 9.61
N GLY A 77 1.07 4.82 9.30
CA GLY A 77 0.38 4.61 8.04
C GLY A 77 -0.90 5.41 7.95
N ILE A 78 -1.65 5.49 9.04
CA ILE A 78 -2.87 6.29 9.10
C ILE A 78 -2.56 7.78 8.96
N GLN A 79 -1.49 8.25 9.61
CA GLN A 79 -1.04 9.63 9.44
C GLN A 79 -0.68 9.92 7.98
N ALA A 80 -0.03 8.98 7.30
CA ALA A 80 0.31 9.14 5.89
C ALA A 80 -0.95 9.20 5.02
N ALA A 81 -1.96 8.38 5.32
CA ALA A 81 -3.23 8.40 4.60
C ALA A 81 -3.96 9.74 4.80
N ASP A 82 -3.96 10.26 6.03
CA ASP A 82 -4.54 11.57 6.32
C ASP A 82 -3.84 12.68 5.53
N LYS A 83 -2.52 12.63 5.47
CA LYS A 83 -1.75 13.63 4.70
C LYS A 83 -2.00 13.52 3.21
N ALA A 84 -2.27 12.32 2.71
CA ALA A 84 -2.62 12.11 1.32
C ALA A 84 -4.08 12.49 1.03
N GLU A 85 -4.86 12.74 2.06
CA GLU A 85 -6.29 13.05 1.98
C GLU A 85 -7.08 11.90 1.33
N VAL A 86 -6.72 10.68 1.67
CA VAL A 86 -7.35 9.46 1.14
C VAL A 86 -8.08 8.75 2.27
N ASP A 87 -9.28 8.27 1.99
CA ASP A 87 -10.05 7.47 2.94
C ASP A 87 -9.30 6.20 3.30
N TYR A 88 -9.37 5.80 4.56
CA TYR A 88 -8.70 4.59 5.01
C TYR A 88 -9.58 3.75 5.91
N VAL A 89 -9.24 2.47 5.98
CA VAL A 89 -9.83 1.51 6.92
C VAL A 89 -8.73 1.05 7.85
N ARG A 90 -8.95 1.16 9.15
CA ARG A 90 -8.00 0.65 10.13
C ARG A 90 -8.18 -0.85 10.26
N VAL A 91 -7.08 -1.57 10.10
CA VAL A 91 -7.06 -3.02 10.23
C VAL A 91 -6.39 -3.38 11.54
N TYR A 92 -6.98 -4.33 12.26
CA TYR A 92 -6.44 -4.79 13.54
C TYR A 92 -5.94 -6.23 13.38
N GLY A 93 -4.73 -6.47 13.89
CA GLY A 93 -4.17 -7.80 13.86
C GLY A 93 -4.72 -8.68 14.99
N TYR A 94 -4.41 -9.96 14.91
CA TYR A 94 -4.69 -10.90 16.01
C TYR A 94 -3.65 -10.75 17.10
N ASN A 95 -4.08 -10.86 18.33
CA ASN A 95 -3.20 -10.83 19.49
C ASN A 95 -3.47 -12.02 20.40
#